data_1a7e99d596e37aee1def5f2b27b80ea1
#
_entry.id   1a7e99d596e37aee1def5f2b27b80ea1
#
_cell.length_a   1.000
_cell.length_b   1.000
_cell.length_c   1.000
_cell.angle_alpha   90.00
_cell.angle_beta   90.00
_cell.angle_gamma   90.00
#
_symmetry.space_group_name_H-M   'P 1'
#
loop_
_entity.id
_entity.type
_entity.pdbx_description
1 polymer ?
#
loop_
_entity_poly.entity_id
_entity_poly.type
_entity_poly.pdbx_seq_one_letter_code
_entity_poly.pdbx_strand_id
1 'polypeptide(L)'
;MYIRSLVKKLVKTIAEKTNHVFRVEIQLAHHCNLNCVGCSHFSPVAKEIFLDVNEYKNDCERLSQLASKYISEIHLMGGEPLLHKNISDIIEITRKNFPKTLIKVVSNGILLDKMEPDFWDACKKNNILISISTYPINLNIKRICELALQYDVTIDCHGSSYRVKFRKDAYDFEGTQDMKNSFKKCIKKKCPHLYEGKLYMCPSPAYIKHFNEYFSKELKVSDKDYIDIYQVKNVKTLLKFRKNPIPFCRYCIVDDKDTIPWHLSKKDISEWT
;
A
#
# COMPACT_ATOMS: atom_id res chain seq x y z
N MET A 1 -17.85 -10.61 18.63
CA MET A 1 -16.89 -10.60 17.50
C MET A 1 -17.58 -10.69 16.12
N TYR A 2 -18.59 -11.55 15.95
CA TYR A 2 -19.30 -11.79 14.67
C TYR A 2 -20.10 -10.57 14.14
N ILE A 3 -20.78 -9.83 14.98
CA ILE A 3 -21.63 -8.67 14.59
C ILE A 3 -20.80 -7.51 14.02
N ARG A 4 -19.60 -7.23 14.56
CA ARG A 4 -18.69 -6.21 14.00
C ARG A 4 -18.17 -6.56 12.60
N SER A 5 -17.98 -7.84 12.33
CA SER A 5 -17.60 -8.33 10.99
C SER A 5 -18.72 -8.15 9.96
N LEU A 6 -19.95 -8.42 10.33
CA LEU A 6 -21.14 -8.26 9.48
C LEU A 6 -21.42 -6.79 9.16
N VAL A 7 -21.31 -5.91 10.15
CA VAL A 7 -21.48 -4.45 9.96
C VAL A 7 -20.37 -3.90 9.06
N LYS A 8 -19.12 -4.32 9.25
CA LYS A 8 -18.01 -3.94 8.36
C LYS A 8 -18.25 -4.42 6.92
N LYS A 9 -18.76 -5.64 6.75
CA LYS A 9 -19.09 -6.20 5.43
C LYS A 9 -20.24 -5.44 4.76
N LEU A 10 -21.25 -5.08 5.52
CA LEU A 10 -22.41 -4.31 5.04
C LEU A 10 -22.02 -2.88 4.64
N VAL A 11 -21.23 -2.18 5.47
CA VAL A 11 -20.70 -0.85 5.17
C VAL A 11 -19.80 -0.88 3.93
N LYS A 12 -18.95 -1.89 3.79
CA LYS A 12 -18.13 -2.09 2.60
C LYS A 12 -18.98 -2.32 1.35
N THR A 13 -20.02 -3.14 1.45
CA THR A 13 -20.92 -3.44 0.33
C THR A 13 -21.75 -2.20 -0.07
N ILE A 14 -22.18 -1.38 0.87
CA ILE A 14 -22.90 -0.13 0.61
C ILE A 14 -21.95 0.90 -0.03
N ALA A 15 -20.72 1.03 0.48
CA ALA A 15 -19.70 1.92 -0.05
C ALA A 15 -19.25 1.51 -1.48
N GLU A 16 -19.14 0.21 -1.74
CA GLU A 16 -18.83 -0.32 -3.08
C GLU A 16 -19.99 -0.09 -4.08
N LYS A 17 -21.24 -0.11 -3.64
CA LYS A 17 -22.41 0.19 -4.47
C LYS A 17 -22.52 1.68 -4.81
N THR A 18 -22.00 2.58 -3.99
CA THR A 18 -22.05 4.03 -4.25
C THR A 18 -20.94 4.53 -5.19
N ASN A 19 -20.05 3.68 -5.68
CA ASN A 19 -19.04 3.91 -6.74
C ASN A 19 -18.04 5.07 -6.51
N HIS A 20 -17.93 5.61 -5.29
CA HIS A 20 -17.15 6.83 -5.05
C HIS A 20 -16.09 6.70 -3.96
N VAL A 21 -16.04 5.58 -3.22
CA VAL A 21 -15.14 5.42 -2.08
C VAL A 21 -13.93 4.57 -2.46
N PHE A 22 -12.74 5.00 -2.05
CA PHE A 22 -11.50 4.28 -2.36
C PHE A 22 -10.53 4.29 -1.18
N ARG A 23 -9.58 3.37 -1.20
CA ARG A 23 -8.44 3.40 -0.28
C ARG A 23 -7.27 4.15 -0.92
N VAL A 24 -6.37 4.64 -0.08
CA VAL A 24 -5.07 5.17 -0.49
C VAL A 24 -3.99 4.41 0.27
N GLU A 25 -2.93 4.05 -0.42
CA GLU A 25 -1.76 3.39 0.13
C GLU A 25 -0.59 4.39 0.18
N ILE A 26 0.15 4.39 1.28
CA ILE A 26 1.25 5.32 1.54
C ILE A 26 2.46 4.51 1.97
N GLN A 27 3.54 4.64 1.22
CA GLN A 27 4.77 3.90 1.46
C GLN A 27 5.70 4.68 2.39
N LEU A 28 5.86 4.19 3.63
CA LEU A 28 6.66 4.85 4.66
C LEU A 28 8.16 4.56 4.52
N ALA A 29 8.49 3.35 4.08
CA ALA A 29 9.85 2.93 3.78
C ALA A 29 9.88 2.17 2.46
N HIS A 30 10.86 2.42 1.59
CA HIS A 30 10.94 1.76 0.30
C HIS A 30 11.54 0.36 0.41
N HIS A 31 12.52 0.19 1.29
CA HIS A 31 13.13 -1.11 1.60
C HIS A 31 12.32 -1.91 2.64
N CYS A 32 12.64 -3.19 2.77
CA CYS A 32 11.94 -4.11 3.67
C CYS A 32 12.95 -5.07 4.34
N ASN A 33 12.67 -5.42 5.57
CA ASN A 33 13.46 -6.41 6.30
C ASN A 33 13.11 -7.87 5.94
N LEU A 34 12.07 -8.10 5.11
CA LEU A 34 11.66 -9.45 4.71
C LEU A 34 12.05 -9.82 3.27
N ASN A 35 12.14 -8.87 2.35
CA ASN A 35 12.57 -9.09 0.98
C ASN A 35 11.83 -10.23 0.23
N CYS A 36 10.51 -10.12 0.10
CA CYS A 36 9.67 -11.12 -0.59
C CYS A 36 9.93 -11.14 -2.10
N VAL A 37 9.93 -12.35 -2.70
CA VAL A 37 9.99 -12.56 -4.15
C VAL A 37 8.90 -11.76 -4.88
N GLY A 38 9.23 -11.17 -6.03
CA GLY A 38 8.27 -10.48 -6.89
C GLY A 38 7.46 -9.38 -6.19
N CYS A 39 8.05 -8.72 -5.18
CA CYS A 39 7.39 -7.66 -4.42
C CYS A 39 6.94 -6.52 -5.34
N SER A 40 5.64 -6.19 -5.29
CA SER A 40 5.04 -5.14 -6.13
C SER A 40 5.53 -3.72 -5.85
N HIS A 41 6.19 -3.51 -4.71
CA HIS A 41 6.82 -2.26 -4.30
C HIS A 41 8.32 -2.23 -4.60
N PHE A 42 8.85 -3.29 -5.21
CA PHE A 42 10.27 -3.47 -5.55
C PHE A 42 11.20 -3.37 -4.32
N SER A 43 10.70 -3.61 -3.13
CA SER A 43 11.45 -3.41 -1.88
C SER A 43 12.74 -4.22 -1.78
N PRO A 44 12.86 -5.44 -2.34
CA PRO A 44 14.13 -6.17 -2.34
C PRO A 44 15.27 -5.46 -3.06
N VAL A 45 14.96 -4.63 -4.06
CA VAL A 45 15.93 -3.90 -4.89
C VAL A 45 15.91 -2.39 -4.63
N ALA A 46 15.06 -1.93 -3.70
CA ALA A 46 14.99 -0.53 -3.33
C ALA A 46 16.16 -0.14 -2.42
N LYS A 47 16.65 1.10 -2.59
CA LYS A 47 17.54 1.74 -1.63
C LYS A 47 16.81 2.03 -0.33
N GLU A 48 17.55 2.25 0.74
CA GLU A 48 17.03 2.70 2.03
C GLU A 48 16.56 4.16 1.91
N ILE A 49 15.27 4.32 1.64
CA ILE A 49 14.60 5.60 1.49
C ILE A 49 13.40 5.59 2.44
N PHE A 50 13.21 6.65 3.17
CA PHE A 50 12.07 6.87 4.05
C PHE A 50 11.24 8.06 3.56
N LEU A 51 9.96 8.03 3.87
CA LEU A 51 9.03 9.14 3.65
C LEU A 51 9.48 10.35 4.46
N ASP A 52 9.57 11.53 3.85
CA ASP A 52 9.77 12.76 4.60
C ASP A 52 8.46 13.16 5.32
N VAL A 53 8.53 13.35 6.63
CA VAL A 53 7.36 13.62 7.47
C VAL A 53 6.73 14.98 7.16
N ASN A 54 7.55 16.00 6.81
CA ASN A 54 7.05 17.34 6.52
C ASN A 54 6.37 17.37 5.15
N GLU A 55 6.97 16.74 4.14
CA GLU A 55 6.35 16.59 2.83
C GLU A 55 5.04 15.81 2.95
N TYR A 56 5.05 14.69 3.69
CA TYR A 56 3.85 13.91 3.94
C TYR A 56 2.74 14.70 4.62
N LYS A 57 3.09 15.54 5.61
CA LYS A 57 2.11 16.39 6.28
C LYS A 57 1.39 17.30 5.29
N ASN A 58 2.12 17.94 4.40
CA ASN A 58 1.56 18.81 3.37
C ASN A 58 0.67 18.03 2.38
N ASP A 59 1.14 16.88 1.93
CA ASP A 59 0.41 15.98 1.04
C ASP A 59 -0.88 15.46 1.68
N CYS A 60 -0.81 15.11 2.96
CA CYS A 60 -1.93 14.64 3.75
C CYS A 60 -3.01 15.73 3.90
N GLU A 61 -2.61 16.93 4.24
CA GLU A 61 -3.50 18.12 4.32
C GLU A 61 -4.16 18.38 2.96
N ARG A 62 -3.38 18.42 1.89
CA ARG A 62 -3.90 18.65 0.55
C ARG A 62 -4.85 17.57 0.08
N LEU A 63 -4.50 16.31 0.25
CA LEU A 63 -5.35 15.18 -0.12
C LEU A 63 -6.66 15.19 0.68
N SER A 64 -6.61 15.52 1.97
CA SER A 64 -7.80 15.59 2.81
C SER A 64 -8.78 16.67 2.35
N GLN A 65 -8.29 17.87 2.02
CA GLN A 65 -9.09 18.94 1.44
C GLN A 65 -9.75 18.53 0.12
N LEU A 66 -9.01 17.79 -0.71
CA LEU A 66 -9.48 17.37 -2.02
C LEU A 66 -10.49 16.22 -1.95
N ALA A 67 -10.25 15.21 -1.10
CA ALA A 67 -10.91 13.93 -1.25
C ALA A 67 -11.28 13.20 0.06
N SER A 68 -11.21 13.81 1.26
CA SER A 68 -11.44 13.09 2.53
C SER A 68 -12.76 12.32 2.59
N LYS A 69 -13.83 12.87 2.01
CA LYS A 69 -15.17 12.23 1.96
C LYS A 69 -15.22 10.98 1.05
N TYR A 70 -14.22 10.78 0.21
CA TYR A 70 -14.14 9.71 -0.78
C TYR A 70 -13.10 8.65 -0.42
N ILE A 71 -12.31 8.87 0.63
CA ILE A 71 -11.28 7.95 1.10
C ILE A 71 -11.84 7.17 2.29
N SER A 72 -12.08 5.87 2.08
CA SER A 72 -12.60 4.96 3.12
C SER A 72 -11.52 4.35 3.99
N GLU A 73 -10.36 4.13 3.40
CA GLU A 73 -9.23 3.48 4.08
C GLU A 73 -7.92 4.16 3.67
N ILE A 74 -7.01 4.31 4.64
CA ILE A 74 -5.62 4.67 4.40
C ILE A 74 -4.76 3.52 4.93
N HIS A 75 -3.87 3.01 4.08
CA HIS A 75 -2.91 1.98 4.45
C HIS A 75 -1.52 2.63 4.56
N LEU A 76 -1.04 2.77 5.78
CA LEU A 76 0.35 3.11 6.07
C LEU A 76 1.15 1.82 5.93
N MET A 77 1.93 1.73 4.86
CA MET A 77 2.63 0.51 4.47
C MET A 77 3.97 0.84 3.83
N GLY A 78 4.48 -0.04 2.99
CA GLY A 78 5.70 0.21 2.25
C GLY A 78 6.39 -1.08 1.89
N GLY A 79 7.73 -1.08 1.96
CA GLY A 79 8.47 -2.29 2.20
C GLY A 79 8.11 -2.84 3.57
N GLU A 80 8.61 -2.18 4.62
CA GLU A 80 8.14 -2.40 5.98
C GLU A 80 7.97 -1.05 6.70
N PRO A 81 6.72 -0.66 7.06
CA PRO A 81 6.46 0.64 7.65
C PRO A 81 7.07 0.82 9.05
N LEU A 82 7.24 -0.28 9.80
CA LEU A 82 7.81 -0.23 11.17
C LEU A 82 9.32 0.08 11.19
N LEU A 83 9.98 0.14 10.03
CA LEU A 83 11.34 0.66 9.92
C LEU A 83 11.42 2.19 10.03
N HIS A 84 10.29 2.88 9.83
CA HIS A 84 10.25 4.34 9.85
C HIS A 84 10.26 4.86 11.29
N LYS A 85 11.32 5.57 11.67
CA LYS A 85 11.55 6.05 13.05
C LYS A 85 10.42 6.97 13.58
N ASN A 86 9.81 7.75 12.69
CA ASN A 86 8.74 8.70 13.04
C ASN A 86 7.35 8.15 12.70
N ILE A 87 7.14 6.83 12.78
CA ILE A 87 5.84 6.23 12.44
C ILE A 87 4.70 6.76 13.31
N SER A 88 4.97 7.06 14.58
CA SER A 88 3.99 7.63 15.52
C SER A 88 3.50 9.00 15.06
N ASP A 89 4.41 9.89 14.61
CA ASP A 89 4.06 11.20 14.05
C ASP A 89 3.21 11.07 12.77
N ILE A 90 3.59 10.13 11.89
CA ILE A 90 2.86 9.85 10.66
C ILE A 90 1.44 9.38 10.96
N ILE A 91 1.27 8.53 11.96
CA ILE A 91 -0.04 8.07 12.45
C ILE A 91 -0.88 9.28 12.91
N GLU A 92 -0.33 10.17 13.71
CA GLU A 92 -1.02 11.36 14.22
C GLU A 92 -1.41 12.34 13.10
N ILE A 93 -0.49 12.62 12.17
CA ILE A 93 -0.73 13.45 11.00
C ILE A 93 -1.89 12.86 10.17
N THR A 94 -1.85 11.55 9.94
CA THR A 94 -2.89 10.87 9.15
C THR A 94 -4.25 10.99 9.83
N ARG A 95 -4.35 10.70 11.13
CA ARG A 95 -5.61 10.77 11.87
C ARG A 95 -6.17 12.17 11.95
N LYS A 96 -5.32 13.18 12.17
CA LYS A 96 -5.72 14.58 12.19
C LYS A 96 -6.41 15.00 10.89
N ASN A 97 -5.87 14.58 9.75
CA ASN A 97 -6.39 14.93 8.43
C ASN A 97 -7.58 14.06 7.98
N PHE A 98 -7.66 12.83 8.47
CA PHE A 98 -8.69 11.86 8.11
C PHE A 98 -9.40 11.28 9.35
N PRO A 99 -10.17 12.11 10.11
CA PRO A 99 -10.71 11.74 11.42
C PRO A 99 -11.71 10.59 11.38
N LYS A 100 -12.37 10.34 10.24
CA LYS A 100 -13.41 9.31 10.10
C LYS A 100 -12.97 8.10 9.25
N THR A 101 -11.78 8.17 8.66
CA THR A 101 -11.25 7.13 7.76
C THR A 101 -10.67 5.96 8.57
N LEU A 102 -10.85 4.74 8.08
CA LEU A 102 -10.14 3.58 8.64
C LEU A 102 -8.66 3.68 8.28
N ILE A 103 -7.81 3.79 9.29
CA ILE A 103 -6.36 3.83 9.09
C ILE A 103 -5.78 2.49 9.52
N LYS A 104 -4.95 1.91 8.65
CA LYS A 104 -4.25 0.65 8.91
C LYS A 104 -2.75 0.85 8.83
N VAL A 105 -2.01 0.24 9.74
CA VAL A 105 -0.58 -0.05 9.57
C VAL A 105 -0.48 -1.47 9.03
N VAL A 106 0.03 -1.62 7.80
CA VAL A 106 0.14 -2.93 7.13
C VAL A 106 1.59 -3.38 7.19
N SER A 107 1.87 -4.37 8.02
CA SER A 107 3.21 -4.84 8.36
C SER A 107 3.38 -6.34 8.10
N ASN A 108 4.62 -6.78 7.91
CA ASN A 108 4.98 -8.21 7.93
C ASN A 108 5.04 -8.78 9.36
N GLY A 109 4.99 -7.95 10.38
CA GLY A 109 4.93 -8.33 11.79
C GLY A 109 6.27 -8.58 12.48
N ILE A 110 7.39 -8.63 11.76
CA ILE A 110 8.71 -9.00 12.32
C ILE A 110 9.16 -8.04 13.43
N LEU A 111 8.80 -6.77 13.35
CA LEU A 111 9.23 -5.75 14.31
C LEU A 111 8.19 -5.46 15.40
N LEU A 112 6.97 -5.99 15.31
CA LEU A 112 5.89 -5.62 16.23
C LEU A 112 6.20 -5.90 17.69
N ASP A 113 6.86 -7.01 17.99
CA ASP A 113 7.20 -7.36 19.37
C ASP A 113 8.39 -6.55 19.93
N LYS A 114 9.01 -5.71 19.10
CA LYS A 114 10.15 -4.84 19.42
C LYS A 114 9.80 -3.35 19.36
N MET A 115 8.54 -3.02 19.02
CA MET A 115 8.12 -1.62 18.96
C MET A 115 8.01 -1.03 20.36
N GLU A 116 8.51 0.21 20.48
CA GLU A 116 8.50 0.97 21.71
C GLU A 116 7.06 1.34 22.14
N PRO A 117 6.84 1.66 23.44
CA PRO A 117 5.52 2.03 23.96
C PRO A 117 4.81 3.13 23.17
N ASP A 118 5.51 4.18 22.74
CA ASP A 118 4.93 5.31 21.99
C ASP A 118 4.29 4.92 20.67
N PHE A 119 4.77 3.87 20.01
CA PHE A 119 4.08 3.34 18.83
C PHE A 119 2.72 2.76 19.18
N TRP A 120 2.64 1.96 20.26
CA TRP A 120 1.40 1.35 20.70
C TRP A 120 0.40 2.38 21.21
N ASP A 121 0.89 3.38 21.97
CA ASP A 121 0.09 4.51 22.46
C ASP A 121 -0.45 5.36 21.30
N ALA A 122 0.37 5.64 20.29
CA ALA A 122 -0.07 6.31 19.08
C ALA A 122 -1.14 5.50 18.33
N CYS A 123 -0.98 4.19 18.22
CA CYS A 123 -1.97 3.30 17.61
C CYS A 123 -3.31 3.32 18.38
N LYS A 124 -3.27 3.23 19.70
CA LYS A 124 -4.46 3.30 20.57
C LYS A 124 -5.16 4.63 20.43
N LYS A 125 -4.44 5.74 20.69
CA LYS A 125 -4.94 7.12 20.65
C LYS A 125 -5.63 7.43 19.32
N ASN A 126 -5.10 6.93 18.23
CA ASN A 126 -5.55 7.21 16.87
C ASN A 126 -6.44 6.11 16.28
N ASN A 127 -6.88 5.12 17.09
CA ASN A 127 -7.74 4.02 16.65
C ASN A 127 -7.22 3.35 15.36
N ILE A 128 -5.96 2.93 15.39
CA ILE A 128 -5.27 2.27 14.28
C ILE A 128 -5.59 0.77 14.27
N LEU A 129 -5.82 0.21 13.10
CA LEU A 129 -5.86 -1.22 12.90
C LEU A 129 -4.50 -1.71 12.42
N ILE A 130 -3.81 -2.52 13.20
CA ILE A 130 -2.60 -3.19 12.74
C ILE A 130 -3.01 -4.41 11.92
N SER A 131 -2.59 -4.44 10.66
CA SER A 131 -2.92 -5.49 9.71
C SER A 131 -1.67 -6.29 9.37
N ILE A 132 -1.55 -7.49 9.91
CA ILE A 132 -0.38 -8.34 9.73
C ILE A 132 -0.55 -9.17 8.46
N SER A 133 0.40 -9.04 7.54
CA SER A 133 0.55 -9.93 6.39
C SER A 133 1.28 -11.20 6.84
N THR A 134 0.53 -12.30 7.01
CA THR A 134 1.07 -13.57 7.49
C THR A 134 1.86 -14.28 6.40
N TYR A 135 3.18 -14.16 6.43
CA TYR A 135 4.11 -14.91 5.60
C TYR A 135 4.51 -16.22 6.30
N PRO A 136 5.04 -17.24 5.59
CA PRO A 136 5.51 -18.48 6.21
C PRO A 136 6.88 -18.28 6.91
N ILE A 137 6.90 -17.39 7.88
CA ILE A 137 8.04 -17.04 8.73
C ILE A 137 7.67 -17.25 10.20
N ASN A 138 8.66 -17.43 11.03
CA ASN A 138 8.41 -17.58 12.47
C ASN A 138 8.17 -16.19 13.11
N LEU A 139 6.93 -15.91 13.47
CA LEU A 139 6.55 -14.72 14.23
C LEU A 139 6.16 -15.10 15.65
N ASN A 140 6.57 -14.29 16.63
CA ASN A 140 6.12 -14.45 18.01
C ASN A 140 4.69 -13.88 18.16
N ILE A 141 3.72 -14.53 17.48
CA ILE A 141 2.32 -14.09 17.45
C ILE A 141 1.73 -13.98 18.85
N LYS A 142 2.11 -14.89 19.77
CA LYS A 142 1.65 -14.84 21.15
C LYS A 142 2.05 -13.51 21.80
N ARG A 143 3.33 -13.14 21.73
CA ARG A 143 3.83 -11.88 22.29
C ARG A 143 3.19 -10.65 21.63
N ILE A 144 3.01 -10.67 20.32
CA ILE A 144 2.36 -9.60 19.58
C ILE A 144 0.91 -9.43 20.06
N CYS A 145 0.17 -10.53 20.26
CA CYS A 145 -1.20 -10.47 20.78
C CYS A 145 -1.25 -9.96 22.24
N GLU A 146 -0.30 -10.37 23.08
CA GLU A 146 -0.19 -9.87 24.46
C GLU A 146 0.03 -8.34 24.50
N LEU A 147 0.94 -7.82 23.66
CA LEU A 147 1.17 -6.38 23.54
C LEU A 147 -0.07 -5.65 23.04
N ALA A 148 -0.72 -6.17 22.00
CA ALA A 148 -1.94 -5.58 21.48
C ALA A 148 -3.05 -5.51 22.52
N LEU A 149 -3.21 -6.54 23.34
CA LEU A 149 -4.15 -6.55 24.47
C LEU A 149 -3.76 -5.55 25.55
N GLN A 150 -2.47 -5.51 25.92
CA GLN A 150 -1.92 -4.60 26.91
C GLN A 150 -2.20 -3.14 26.56
N TYR A 151 -2.01 -2.77 25.29
CA TYR A 151 -2.23 -1.40 24.79
C TYR A 151 -3.64 -1.16 24.23
N ASP A 152 -4.55 -2.16 24.27
CA ASP A 152 -5.90 -2.09 23.70
C ASP A 152 -5.89 -1.65 22.21
N VAL A 153 -5.00 -2.24 21.43
CA VAL A 153 -4.86 -2.01 19.99
C VAL A 153 -5.45 -3.18 19.22
N THR A 154 -6.23 -2.89 18.18
CA THR A 154 -6.82 -3.94 17.34
C THR A 154 -5.81 -4.46 16.32
N ILE A 155 -5.63 -5.79 16.29
CA ILE A 155 -4.84 -6.48 15.27
C ILE A 155 -5.75 -7.31 14.37
N ASP A 156 -5.46 -7.31 13.08
CA ASP A 156 -6.05 -8.19 12.08
C ASP A 156 -4.93 -8.99 11.40
N CYS A 157 -4.91 -10.29 11.63
CA CYS A 157 -4.06 -11.20 10.89
C CYS A 157 -4.82 -11.62 9.62
N HIS A 158 -4.33 -11.25 8.44
CA HIS A 158 -4.95 -11.59 7.17
C HIS A 158 -5.01 -13.11 6.95
N GLY A 159 -6.12 -13.70 7.44
CA GLY A 159 -6.45 -15.10 7.27
C GLY A 159 -5.75 -16.03 8.26
N SER A 160 -6.35 -17.19 8.47
CA SER A 160 -5.79 -18.31 9.23
C SER A 160 -4.71 -19.07 8.46
N SER A 161 -4.41 -18.67 7.21
CA SER A 161 -3.44 -19.32 6.34
C SER A 161 -2.32 -18.34 5.94
N TYR A 162 -1.11 -18.89 5.90
CA TYR A 162 0.05 -18.14 5.41
C TYR A 162 -0.11 -17.73 3.95
N ARG A 163 0.47 -16.59 3.57
CA ARG A 163 0.62 -16.18 2.17
C ARG A 163 1.70 -17.01 1.49
N VAL A 164 1.35 -18.24 1.14
CA VAL A 164 2.27 -19.19 0.49
C VAL A 164 2.42 -18.96 -1.01
N LYS A 165 1.54 -18.17 -1.62
CA LYS A 165 1.59 -17.82 -3.03
C LYS A 165 1.37 -16.33 -3.24
N PHE A 166 2.11 -15.76 -4.18
CA PHE A 166 1.95 -14.41 -4.66
C PHE A 166 1.44 -14.40 -6.09
N ARG A 167 0.66 -13.39 -6.41
CA ARG A 167 0.43 -13.05 -7.81
C ARG A 167 1.71 -12.42 -8.35
N LYS A 168 2.24 -12.97 -9.43
CA LYS A 168 3.42 -12.44 -10.09
C LYS A 168 3.09 -11.13 -10.79
N ASP A 169 3.94 -10.14 -10.62
CA ASP A 169 3.94 -8.93 -11.42
C ASP A 169 4.95 -9.10 -12.52
N ALA A 170 4.48 -9.31 -13.74
CA ALA A 170 5.34 -9.43 -14.89
C ALA A 170 5.29 -8.17 -15.76
N TYR A 171 6.45 -7.79 -16.28
CA TYR A 171 6.61 -6.61 -17.13
C TYR A 171 7.16 -6.97 -18.51
N ASP A 172 6.50 -6.44 -19.53
CA ASP A 172 6.96 -6.36 -20.90
C ASP A 172 7.80 -5.09 -21.06
N PHE A 173 9.09 -5.24 -21.26
CA PHE A 173 10.02 -4.10 -21.32
C PHE A 173 9.84 -3.25 -22.57
N GLU A 174 9.30 -3.82 -23.65
CA GLU A 174 9.02 -3.10 -24.90
C GLU A 174 7.73 -2.28 -24.84
N GLY A 175 6.86 -2.56 -23.84
CA GLY A 175 5.61 -1.82 -23.64
C GLY A 175 4.61 -2.04 -24.77
N THR A 176 4.46 -3.28 -25.23
CA THR A 176 3.58 -3.67 -26.35
C THR A 176 2.20 -4.13 -25.92
N GLN A 177 1.94 -4.21 -24.59
CA GLN A 177 0.66 -4.70 -24.07
C GLN A 177 -0.50 -3.76 -24.37
N ASP A 178 -1.67 -4.33 -24.64
CA ASP A 178 -2.92 -3.56 -24.75
C ASP A 178 -3.30 -2.98 -23.39
N MET A 179 -3.19 -1.66 -23.26
CA MET A 179 -3.43 -0.94 -22.00
C MET A 179 -4.84 -1.17 -21.43
N LYS A 180 -5.85 -1.26 -22.29
CA LYS A 180 -7.25 -1.44 -21.87
C LYS A 180 -7.46 -2.85 -21.31
N ASN A 181 -6.89 -3.85 -21.96
CA ASN A 181 -6.95 -5.24 -21.53
C ASN A 181 -6.18 -5.44 -20.22
N SER A 182 -4.94 -4.95 -20.13
CA SER A 182 -4.14 -4.98 -18.90
C SER A 182 -4.87 -4.30 -17.74
N PHE A 183 -5.42 -3.11 -17.96
CA PHE A 183 -6.21 -2.40 -16.94
C PHE A 183 -7.47 -3.17 -16.53
N LYS A 184 -8.21 -3.74 -17.50
CA LYS A 184 -9.45 -4.49 -17.23
C LYS A 184 -9.19 -5.65 -16.26
N LYS A 185 -8.13 -6.42 -16.49
CA LYS A 185 -7.74 -7.59 -15.70
C LYS A 185 -7.02 -7.24 -14.38
N CYS A 186 -6.41 -6.05 -14.28
CA CYS A 186 -5.55 -5.68 -13.18
C CYS A 186 -6.33 -5.47 -11.88
N ILE A 187 -5.95 -6.17 -10.79
CA ILE A 187 -6.49 -5.96 -9.45
C ILE A 187 -5.89 -4.74 -8.75
N LYS A 188 -4.64 -4.36 -9.10
CA LYS A 188 -3.89 -3.25 -8.48
C LYS A 188 -4.44 -1.87 -8.81
N LYS A 189 -5.29 -1.73 -9.85
CA LYS A 189 -6.03 -0.49 -10.12
C LYS A 189 -6.91 -0.03 -8.96
N LYS A 190 -7.08 -0.87 -7.93
CA LYS A 190 -7.80 -0.55 -6.68
C LYS A 190 -6.88 -0.08 -5.55
N CYS A 191 -5.58 0.02 -5.83
CA CYS A 191 -4.54 0.35 -4.85
C CYS A 191 -3.79 1.64 -5.25
N PRO A 192 -4.45 2.81 -5.29
CA PRO A 192 -3.75 4.06 -5.56
C PRO A 192 -2.76 4.40 -4.45
N HIS A 193 -1.60 4.92 -4.85
CA HIS A 193 -0.52 5.33 -3.96
C HIS A 193 -0.33 6.83 -3.98
N LEU A 194 -0.26 7.44 -2.79
CA LEU A 194 0.21 8.82 -2.63
C LEU A 194 1.73 8.79 -2.41
N TYR A 195 2.46 9.48 -3.28
CA TYR A 195 3.90 9.60 -3.20
C TYR A 195 4.36 10.93 -3.82
N GLU A 196 5.09 11.75 -3.07
CA GLU A 196 5.64 13.04 -3.50
C GLU A 196 4.58 13.96 -4.17
N GLY A 197 3.46 14.19 -3.50
CA GLY A 197 2.38 15.03 -4.02
C GLY A 197 1.60 14.46 -5.21
N LYS A 198 1.89 13.22 -5.61
CA LYS A 198 1.29 12.56 -6.76
C LYS A 198 0.47 11.36 -6.33
N LEU A 199 -0.76 11.28 -6.83
CA LEU A 199 -1.60 10.11 -6.66
C LEU A 199 -1.47 9.20 -7.89
N TYR A 200 -0.73 8.12 -7.74
CA TYR A 200 -0.58 7.07 -8.75
C TYR A 200 -1.72 6.08 -8.70
N MET A 201 -2.04 5.47 -9.84
CA MET A 201 -3.11 4.46 -9.95
C MET A 201 -2.79 3.18 -9.17
N CYS A 202 -1.52 2.79 -9.09
CA CYS A 202 -1.05 1.56 -8.49
C CYS A 202 0.45 1.69 -8.11
N PRO A 203 1.03 0.72 -7.36
CA PRO A 203 2.43 0.79 -6.93
C PRO A 203 3.43 0.80 -8.08
N SER A 204 3.15 0.13 -9.20
CA SER A 204 4.12 -0.04 -10.28
C SER A 204 4.69 1.29 -10.79
N PRO A 205 3.92 2.25 -11.33
CA PRO A 205 4.49 3.53 -11.78
C PRO A 205 5.04 4.38 -10.63
N ALA A 206 4.55 4.23 -9.41
CA ALA A 206 5.04 4.99 -8.27
C ALA A 206 6.48 4.61 -7.89
N TYR A 207 6.83 3.32 -8.02
CA TYR A 207 8.09 2.78 -7.48
C TYR A 207 8.97 2.07 -8.50
N ILE A 208 8.59 2.06 -9.78
CA ILE A 208 9.37 1.40 -10.86
C ILE A 208 10.81 1.90 -10.98
N LYS A 209 11.08 3.10 -10.46
CA LYS A 209 12.45 3.65 -10.42
C LYS A 209 13.45 2.70 -9.77
N HIS A 210 13.05 1.96 -8.70
CA HIS A 210 13.94 1.01 -8.03
C HIS A 210 14.29 -0.17 -8.92
N PHE A 211 13.29 -0.68 -9.66
CA PHE A 211 13.51 -1.73 -10.66
C PHE A 211 14.41 -1.25 -11.80
N ASN A 212 14.11 -0.09 -12.35
CA ASN A 212 14.89 0.50 -13.45
C ASN A 212 16.35 0.71 -13.07
N GLU A 213 16.60 1.30 -11.89
CA GLU A 213 17.97 1.54 -11.40
C GLU A 213 18.72 0.23 -11.17
N TYR A 214 18.08 -0.76 -10.55
CA TYR A 214 18.74 -2.01 -10.17
C TYR A 214 19.06 -2.89 -11.39
N PHE A 215 18.10 -3.01 -12.33
CA PHE A 215 18.22 -3.89 -13.50
C PHE A 215 18.64 -3.18 -14.79
N SER A 216 19.01 -1.90 -14.73
CA SER A 216 19.37 -1.09 -15.90
C SER A 216 18.28 -1.14 -16.98
N LYS A 217 17.03 -0.92 -16.56
CA LYS A 217 15.83 -0.85 -17.44
C LYS A 217 15.30 0.57 -17.52
N GLU A 218 14.42 0.82 -18.50
CA GLU A 218 13.84 2.15 -18.76
C GLU A 218 12.33 2.08 -18.98
N LEU A 219 11.58 1.47 -18.02
CA LEU A 219 10.13 1.55 -18.05
C LEU A 219 9.71 2.98 -17.70
N LYS A 220 9.19 3.72 -18.68
CA LYS A 220 8.95 5.15 -18.57
C LYS A 220 7.62 5.45 -17.88
N VAL A 221 7.67 6.36 -16.92
CA VAL A 221 6.50 6.97 -16.28
C VAL A 221 6.30 8.37 -16.86
N SER A 222 5.08 8.69 -17.25
CA SER A 222 4.69 9.99 -17.80
C SER A 222 3.80 10.76 -16.82
N ASP A 223 3.55 12.03 -17.12
CA ASP A 223 2.61 12.90 -16.41
C ASP A 223 1.15 12.40 -16.44
N LYS A 224 0.84 11.45 -17.35
CA LYS A 224 -0.47 10.80 -17.45
C LYS A 224 -0.62 9.56 -16.57
N ASP A 225 0.45 9.12 -15.90
CA ASP A 225 0.45 7.96 -15.03
C ASP A 225 0.07 8.28 -13.58
N TYR A 226 -0.05 9.56 -13.25
CA TYR A 226 -0.44 10.06 -11.93
C TYR A 226 -1.30 11.31 -12.02
N ILE A 227 -1.83 11.71 -10.87
CA ILE A 227 -2.45 13.02 -10.65
C ILE A 227 -1.60 13.77 -9.64
N ASP A 228 -1.12 14.96 -10.01
CA ASP A 228 -0.55 15.91 -9.06
C ASP A 228 -1.70 16.51 -8.24
N ILE A 229 -1.73 16.20 -6.93
CA ILE A 229 -2.83 16.59 -6.05
C ILE A 229 -2.87 18.11 -5.82
N TYR A 230 -1.77 18.81 -6.05
CA TYR A 230 -1.69 20.27 -5.92
C TYR A 230 -2.26 21.00 -7.15
N GLN A 231 -2.22 20.38 -8.32
CA GLN A 231 -2.74 20.92 -9.57
C GLN A 231 -4.23 20.64 -9.77
N VAL A 232 -4.78 19.63 -9.11
CA VAL A 232 -6.17 19.25 -9.25
C VAL A 232 -7.09 20.14 -8.42
N LYS A 233 -8.08 20.75 -9.08
CA LYS A 233 -9.03 21.67 -8.43
C LYS A 233 -10.21 20.96 -7.76
N ASN A 234 -10.56 19.77 -8.20
CA ASN A 234 -11.73 19.04 -7.68
C ASN A 234 -11.58 17.52 -7.75
N VAL A 235 -12.29 16.84 -6.88
CA VAL A 235 -12.26 15.38 -6.74
C VAL A 235 -12.77 14.64 -7.98
N LYS A 236 -13.62 15.25 -8.82
CA LYS A 236 -14.17 14.59 -10.02
C LYS A 236 -13.08 14.17 -10.99
N THR A 237 -12.03 15.00 -11.14
CA THR A 237 -10.85 14.68 -11.96
C THR A 237 -10.14 13.45 -11.44
N LEU A 238 -9.92 13.35 -10.12
CA LEU A 238 -9.31 12.21 -9.47
C LEU A 238 -10.15 10.94 -9.65
N LEU A 239 -11.47 11.03 -9.43
CA LEU A 239 -12.38 9.89 -9.61
C LEU A 239 -12.46 9.42 -11.08
N LYS A 240 -12.37 10.34 -12.03
CA LYS A 240 -12.31 10.02 -13.48
C LYS A 240 -11.00 9.32 -13.83
N PHE A 241 -9.86 9.81 -13.33
CA PHE A 241 -8.55 9.22 -13.53
C PHE A 241 -8.53 7.74 -13.11
N ARG A 242 -9.07 7.42 -11.93
CA ARG A 242 -9.10 6.06 -11.39
C ARG A 242 -9.94 5.04 -12.19
N LYS A 243 -10.76 5.47 -13.11
CA LYS A 243 -11.63 4.60 -13.93
C LYS A 243 -11.02 4.25 -15.29
N ASN A 244 -9.89 4.82 -15.64
CA ASN A 244 -9.29 4.69 -16.96
C ASN A 244 -7.91 4.05 -16.91
N PRO A 245 -7.48 3.35 -17.97
CA PRO A 245 -6.10 2.88 -18.08
C PRO A 245 -5.14 4.08 -18.13
N ILE A 246 -3.93 3.86 -17.63
CA ILE A 246 -2.82 4.81 -17.70
C ILE A 246 -1.76 4.31 -18.69
N PRO A 247 -0.91 5.19 -19.24
CA PRO A 247 0.14 4.80 -20.18
C PRO A 247 1.03 3.67 -19.70
N PHE A 248 1.34 3.62 -18.39
CA PHE A 248 2.15 2.57 -17.79
C PHE A 248 1.55 1.17 -17.92
N CYS A 249 0.22 1.04 -18.12
CA CYS A 249 -0.43 -0.26 -18.31
C CYS A 249 0.11 -1.04 -19.52
N ARG A 250 0.78 -0.36 -20.48
CA ARG A 250 1.42 -0.99 -21.64
C ARG A 250 2.58 -1.93 -21.29
N TYR A 251 3.18 -1.75 -20.11
CA TYR A 251 4.25 -2.61 -19.64
C TYR A 251 3.74 -3.80 -18.82
N CYS A 252 2.48 -3.81 -18.39
CA CYS A 252 1.97 -4.81 -17.46
C CYS A 252 1.42 -6.04 -18.18
N ILE A 253 2.10 -7.18 -18.01
CA ILE A 253 1.55 -8.50 -18.37
C ILE A 253 0.64 -8.92 -17.22
N VAL A 254 -0.65 -9.05 -17.48
CA VAL A 254 -1.64 -9.37 -16.46
C VAL A 254 -2.30 -10.71 -16.77
N ASP A 255 -1.84 -11.76 -16.10
CA ASP A 255 -2.47 -13.07 -16.08
C ASP A 255 -2.99 -13.38 -14.67
N ASP A 256 -4.28 -13.74 -14.57
CA ASP A 256 -4.91 -14.05 -13.28
C ASP A 256 -4.41 -15.38 -12.67
N LYS A 257 -3.81 -16.24 -13.48
CA LYS A 257 -3.30 -17.55 -13.09
C LYS A 257 -1.84 -17.55 -12.70
N ASP A 258 -1.12 -16.47 -13.00
CA ASP A 258 0.32 -16.41 -12.77
C ASP A 258 0.60 -16.11 -11.28
N THR A 259 0.91 -17.16 -10.56
CA THR A 259 1.28 -17.11 -9.13
C THR A 259 2.61 -17.82 -8.91
N ILE A 260 3.43 -17.21 -8.06
CA ILE A 260 4.71 -17.79 -7.61
C ILE A 260 4.63 -18.21 -6.15
N PRO A 261 5.26 -19.33 -5.75
CA PRO A 261 5.42 -19.68 -4.34
C PRO A 261 6.19 -18.57 -3.62
N TRP A 262 5.78 -18.27 -2.38
CA TRP A 262 6.51 -17.29 -1.58
C TRP A 262 7.88 -17.84 -1.17
N HIS A 263 8.90 -17.04 -1.35
CA HIS A 263 10.25 -17.23 -0.82
C HIS A 263 10.94 -15.87 -0.72
N LEU A 264 12.13 -15.83 -0.15
CA LEU A 264 12.95 -14.62 -0.17
C LEU A 264 13.43 -14.36 -1.59
N SER A 265 13.39 -13.09 -2.00
CA SER A 265 13.87 -12.65 -3.31
C SER A 265 15.34 -12.97 -3.49
N LYS A 266 15.69 -13.47 -4.66
CA LYS A 266 17.06 -13.63 -5.14
C LYS A 266 17.56 -12.37 -5.84
N LYS A 267 16.70 -11.35 -5.94
CA LYS A 267 16.95 -10.12 -6.71
C LYS A 267 17.26 -10.40 -8.17
N ASP A 268 16.57 -11.39 -8.72
CA ASP A 268 16.69 -11.79 -10.11
C ASP A 268 15.55 -11.18 -10.91
N ILE A 269 15.84 -10.69 -12.13
CA ILE A 269 14.85 -10.01 -12.97
C ILE A 269 13.66 -10.91 -13.32
N SER A 270 13.87 -12.23 -13.39
CA SER A 270 12.81 -13.21 -13.66
C SER A 270 11.69 -13.22 -12.61
N GLU A 271 11.91 -12.62 -11.44
CA GLU A 271 10.86 -12.43 -10.44
C GLU A 271 9.78 -11.44 -10.91
N TRP A 272 10.08 -10.63 -11.93
CA TRP A 272 9.19 -9.61 -12.49
C TRP A 272 9.01 -9.71 -14.02
N THR A 273 9.30 -10.87 -14.61
CA THR A 273 9.10 -11.10 -16.06
C THR A 273 8.34 -12.38 -16.34
#